data_b7d1aa3b26baa46b17596e8fa56f0668
#
_entry.id   b7d1aa3b26baa46b17596e8fa56f0668
#
_cell.length_a   1.000
_cell.length_b   1.000
_cell.length_c   1.000
_cell.angle_alpha   90.00
_cell.angle_beta   90.00
_cell.angle_gamma   90.00
#
_symmetry.space_group_name_H-M   'P 1'
#
loop_
_entity.id
_entity.type
_entity.pdbx_description
1 polymer ?
#
loop_
_entity_poly.entity_id
_entity_poly.type
_entity_poly.pdbx_seq_one_letter_code
_entity_poly.pdbx_strand_id
1 'polypeptide(L)'
;MGAGAEWILYEASIPREAYRKYASCFTAKKYDPQAIVNLAQKAGMKYIIITTKHHDGFCLWNSSATEWNISQTPAGTLWNYDLIEPLARATRDAGLKFGIYFSHTRDWMHSGGLGP
;
A
#
# COMPACT_ATOMS: atom_id res chain seq x y z
N MET A 1 -24.99 2.59 2.83
CA MET A 1 -23.75 3.19 2.30
C MET A 1 -22.66 2.16 2.47
N GLY A 2 -21.95 1.80 1.41
CA GLY A 2 -20.80 0.88 1.53
C GLY A 2 -19.70 1.55 2.34
N ALA A 3 -19.07 0.80 3.25
CA ALA A 3 -17.88 1.27 3.95
C ALA A 3 -16.81 1.70 2.93
N GLY A 4 -16.17 2.84 3.14
CA GLY A 4 -15.06 3.28 2.32
C GLY A 4 -13.94 2.25 2.35
N ALA A 5 -13.43 1.82 1.19
CA ALA A 5 -12.51 0.69 1.09
C ALA A 5 -11.30 0.81 2.04
N GLU A 6 -10.69 1.98 2.10
CA GLU A 6 -9.54 2.28 2.96
C GLU A 6 -9.90 2.49 4.44
N TRP A 7 -11.18 2.68 4.74
CA TRP A 7 -11.69 2.87 6.10
C TRP A 7 -12.41 1.64 6.65
N ILE A 8 -12.45 0.54 5.90
CA ILE A 8 -13.22 -0.68 6.24
C ILE A 8 -12.90 -1.22 7.64
N LEU A 9 -11.65 -1.18 8.06
CA LEU A 9 -11.23 -1.64 9.38
C LEU A 9 -11.94 -0.86 10.49
N TYR A 10 -12.02 0.45 10.33
CA TYR A 10 -12.67 1.36 11.27
C TYR A 10 -14.20 1.27 11.19
N GLU A 11 -14.77 1.49 10.00
CA GLU A 11 -16.22 1.61 9.79
C GLU A 11 -16.97 0.31 10.07
N ALA A 12 -16.36 -0.84 9.77
CA ALA A 12 -16.93 -2.16 10.05
C ALA A 12 -16.52 -2.72 11.42
N SER A 13 -15.76 -1.96 12.22
CA SER A 13 -15.27 -2.38 13.53
C SER A 13 -14.61 -3.77 13.51
N ILE A 14 -13.79 -4.04 12.49
CA ILE A 14 -13.14 -5.34 12.33
C ILE A 14 -12.07 -5.50 13.42
N PRO A 15 -12.07 -6.59 14.20
CA PRO A 15 -11.00 -6.83 15.15
C PRO A 15 -9.63 -6.89 14.46
N ARG A 16 -8.60 -6.24 15.04
CA ARG A 16 -7.25 -6.19 14.45
C ARG A 16 -6.69 -7.57 14.08
N GLU A 17 -6.89 -8.55 14.95
CA GLU A 17 -6.48 -9.94 14.72
C GLU A 17 -7.16 -10.58 13.49
N ALA A 18 -8.43 -10.25 13.27
CA ALA A 18 -9.17 -10.73 12.10
C ALA A 18 -8.68 -10.03 10.83
N TYR A 19 -8.42 -8.73 10.89
CA TYR A 19 -7.91 -7.96 9.75
C TYR A 19 -6.52 -8.43 9.32
N ARG A 20 -5.63 -8.71 10.27
CA ARG A 20 -4.27 -9.23 9.99
C ARG A 20 -4.26 -10.52 9.16
N LYS A 21 -5.31 -11.35 9.25
CA LYS A 21 -5.42 -12.60 8.48
C LYS A 21 -5.48 -12.37 6.97
N TYR A 22 -5.93 -11.20 6.52
CA TYR A 22 -5.95 -10.87 5.09
C TYR A 22 -4.56 -10.78 4.46
N ALA A 23 -3.52 -10.56 5.25
CA ALA A 23 -2.14 -10.53 4.75
C ALA A 23 -1.76 -11.83 4.02
N SER A 24 -2.23 -12.98 4.51
CA SER A 24 -1.96 -14.29 3.88
C SER A 24 -2.56 -14.43 2.47
N CYS A 25 -3.53 -13.60 2.13
CA CYS A 25 -4.20 -13.60 0.83
C CYS A 25 -3.66 -12.51 -0.12
N PHE A 26 -2.80 -11.62 0.37
CA PHE A 26 -2.28 -10.51 -0.44
C PHE A 26 -1.11 -10.99 -1.31
N THR A 27 -1.39 -11.22 -2.57
CA THR A 27 -0.42 -11.79 -3.53
C THR A 27 0.18 -10.78 -4.50
N ALA A 28 -0.50 -9.66 -4.77
CA ALA A 28 -0.14 -8.66 -5.78
C ALA A 28 0.24 -9.26 -7.16
N LYS A 29 -0.34 -10.41 -7.53
CA LYS A 29 -0.02 -11.13 -8.80
C LYS A 29 -0.35 -10.33 -10.05
N LYS A 30 -1.33 -9.41 -9.96
CA LYS A 30 -1.75 -8.57 -11.08
C LYS A 30 -1.10 -7.19 -11.06
N TYR A 31 -0.22 -6.93 -10.09
CA TYR A 31 0.49 -5.67 -10.03
C TYR A 31 1.49 -5.58 -11.18
N ASP A 32 1.33 -4.57 -12.02
CA ASP A 32 2.17 -4.32 -13.19
C ASP A 32 2.52 -2.82 -13.23
N PRO A 33 3.67 -2.44 -12.67
CA PRO A 33 4.13 -1.05 -12.65
C PRO A 33 4.23 -0.43 -14.03
N GLN A 34 4.68 -1.19 -15.03
CA GLN A 34 4.85 -0.67 -16.39
C GLN A 34 3.49 -0.40 -17.05
N ALA A 35 2.51 -1.29 -16.87
CA ALA A 35 1.17 -1.07 -17.38
C ALA A 35 0.50 0.16 -16.75
N ILE A 36 0.69 0.37 -15.43
CA ILE A 36 0.19 1.54 -14.72
C ILE A 36 0.79 2.82 -15.31
N VAL A 37 2.10 2.85 -15.48
CA VAL A 37 2.82 4.02 -16.01
C VAL A 37 2.42 4.30 -17.47
N ASN A 38 2.32 3.27 -18.30
CA ASN A 38 1.88 3.41 -19.69
C ASN A 38 0.47 4.01 -19.78
N LEU A 39 -0.43 3.58 -18.90
CA LEU A 39 -1.78 4.13 -18.83
C LEU A 39 -1.75 5.61 -18.41
N ALA A 40 -0.96 5.96 -17.40
CA ALA A 40 -0.79 7.33 -16.94
C ALA A 40 -0.26 8.25 -18.04
N GLN A 41 0.74 7.80 -18.81
CA GLN A 41 1.27 8.54 -19.95
C GLN A 41 0.22 8.76 -21.03
N LYS A 42 -0.52 7.69 -21.42
CA LYS A 42 -1.60 7.78 -22.42
C LYS A 42 -2.69 8.75 -22.00
N ALA A 43 -2.97 8.81 -20.69
CA ALA A 43 -3.94 9.74 -20.12
C ALA A 43 -3.41 11.18 -19.97
N GLY A 44 -2.15 11.46 -20.33
CA GLY A 44 -1.53 12.79 -20.21
C GLY A 44 -1.18 13.19 -18.78
N MET A 45 -1.11 12.24 -17.85
CA MET A 45 -0.72 12.50 -16.46
C MET A 45 0.74 12.92 -16.36
N LYS A 46 1.06 13.75 -15.36
CA LYS A 46 2.41 14.31 -15.17
C LYS A 46 3.13 13.70 -13.97
N TYR A 47 2.40 13.03 -13.09
CA TYR A 47 2.96 12.40 -11.89
C TYR A 47 2.08 11.21 -11.46
N ILE A 48 2.67 10.34 -10.67
CA ILE A 48 2.00 9.22 -9.99
C ILE A 48 2.32 9.33 -8.50
N ILE A 49 1.29 9.21 -7.66
CA ILE A 49 1.42 9.15 -6.20
C ILE A 49 0.87 7.81 -5.74
N ILE A 50 1.70 7.02 -5.05
CA ILE A 50 1.27 5.76 -4.43
C ILE A 50 1.04 5.96 -2.93
N THR A 51 -0.03 5.36 -2.40
CA THR A 51 -0.22 5.22 -0.95
C THR A 51 0.66 4.09 -0.44
N THR A 52 1.74 4.44 0.25
CA THR A 52 2.73 3.49 0.76
C THR A 52 2.31 2.86 2.09
N LYS A 53 1.66 3.63 2.95
CA LYS A 53 1.00 3.22 4.20
C LYS A 53 -0.23 4.09 4.42
N HIS A 54 -1.38 3.48 4.66
CA HIS A 54 -2.60 4.18 5.06
C HIS A 54 -2.88 4.02 6.56
N HIS A 55 -4.07 4.39 7.01
CA HIS A 55 -4.47 4.35 8.43
C HIS A 55 -4.48 2.94 9.03
N ASP A 56 -4.65 1.90 8.22
CA ASP A 56 -4.57 0.51 8.65
C ASP A 56 -3.16 0.04 9.03
N GLY A 57 -2.16 0.90 8.83
CA GLY A 57 -0.78 0.68 9.25
C GLY A 57 0.03 -0.26 8.36
N PHE A 58 -0.57 -0.88 7.32
CA PHE A 58 0.14 -1.82 6.47
C PHE A 58 1.14 -1.10 5.55
N CYS A 59 2.40 -1.52 5.61
CA CYS A 59 3.47 -0.96 4.78
C CYS A 59 3.70 -1.79 3.51
N LEU A 60 3.70 -1.14 2.35
CA LEU A 60 3.97 -1.78 1.05
C LEU A 60 5.46 -2.09 0.80
N TRP A 61 6.30 -1.90 1.81
CA TRP A 61 7.74 -2.22 1.79
C TRP A 61 8.13 -2.92 3.09
N ASN A 62 9.28 -3.56 3.13
CA ASN A 62 9.81 -4.21 4.33
C ASN A 62 10.30 -3.15 5.33
N SER A 63 9.39 -2.64 6.15
CA SER A 63 9.66 -1.63 7.16
C SER A 63 10.38 -2.25 8.36
N SER A 64 11.41 -1.57 8.87
CA SER A 64 12.06 -1.92 10.14
C SER A 64 11.30 -1.39 11.37
N ALA A 65 10.33 -0.51 11.16
CA ALA A 65 9.57 0.13 12.25
C ALA A 65 8.34 -0.67 12.69
N THR A 66 7.85 -1.58 11.87
CA THR A 66 6.68 -2.42 12.16
C THR A 66 6.78 -3.75 11.43
N GLU A 67 6.29 -4.81 12.05
CA GLU A 67 6.13 -6.12 11.41
C GLU A 67 4.89 -6.18 10.49
N TRP A 68 3.96 -5.22 10.61
CA TRP A 68 2.76 -5.15 9.78
C TRP A 68 3.09 -4.56 8.41
N ASN A 69 3.72 -5.37 7.57
CA ASN A 69 4.22 -4.97 6.27
C ASN A 69 4.22 -6.13 5.26
N ILE A 70 4.65 -5.85 4.05
CA ILE A 70 4.67 -6.78 2.91
C ILE A 70 5.42 -8.09 3.20
N SER A 71 6.38 -8.12 4.14
CA SER A 71 7.13 -9.34 4.46
C SER A 71 6.25 -10.45 5.04
N GLN A 72 5.07 -10.10 5.58
CA GLN A 72 4.08 -11.04 6.11
C GLN A 72 3.12 -11.59 5.03
N THR A 73 3.40 -11.35 3.76
CA THR A 73 2.49 -11.65 2.66
C THR A 73 3.17 -12.44 1.55
N PRO A 74 2.42 -13.22 0.75
CA PRO A 74 2.95 -13.83 -0.47
C PRO A 74 3.50 -12.82 -1.49
N ALA A 75 2.97 -11.58 -1.50
CA ALA A 75 3.46 -10.50 -2.33
C ALA A 75 4.91 -10.12 -1.99
N GLY A 76 5.31 -10.25 -0.72
CA GLY A 76 6.68 -9.95 -0.30
C GLY A 76 7.71 -10.77 -1.05
N THR A 77 7.51 -12.07 -1.14
CA THR A 77 8.43 -12.95 -1.88
C THR A 77 8.41 -12.63 -3.38
N LEU A 78 7.21 -12.40 -3.96
CA LEU A 78 7.06 -12.14 -5.38
C LEU A 78 7.73 -10.83 -5.82
N TRP A 79 7.72 -9.81 -4.96
CA TRP A 79 8.16 -8.46 -5.26
C TRP A 79 9.42 -8.04 -4.49
N ASN A 80 10.21 -8.98 -4.04
CA ASN A 80 11.44 -8.71 -3.29
C ASN A 80 11.21 -7.75 -2.11
N TYR A 81 10.06 -7.92 -1.42
CA TYR A 81 9.66 -7.17 -0.23
C TYR A 81 9.46 -5.65 -0.43
N ASP A 82 9.28 -5.20 -1.68
CA ASP A 82 9.06 -3.79 -1.99
C ASP A 82 8.18 -3.61 -3.23
N LEU A 83 6.96 -3.07 -3.07
CA LEU A 83 6.06 -2.71 -4.17
C LEU A 83 6.28 -1.27 -4.65
N ILE A 84 7.02 -0.46 -3.91
CA ILE A 84 7.18 0.96 -4.18
C ILE A 84 8.27 1.19 -5.23
N GLU A 85 9.41 0.54 -5.03
CA GLU A 85 10.59 0.73 -5.88
C GLU A 85 10.32 0.43 -7.36
N PRO A 86 9.70 -0.70 -7.75
CA PRO A 86 9.45 -0.97 -9.18
C PRO A 86 8.53 0.07 -9.83
N LEU A 87 7.53 0.62 -9.11
CA LEU A 87 6.69 1.69 -9.64
C LEU A 87 7.44 3.01 -9.73
N ALA A 88 8.27 3.32 -8.73
CA ALA A 88 9.09 4.53 -8.72
C ALA A 88 10.05 4.55 -9.91
N ARG A 89 10.69 3.42 -10.20
CA ARG A 89 11.62 3.25 -11.32
C ARG A 89 10.88 3.44 -12.65
N ALA A 90 9.82 2.67 -12.88
CA ALA A 90 9.03 2.76 -14.11
C ALA A 90 8.50 4.18 -14.35
N THR A 91 8.06 4.86 -13.28
CA THR A 91 7.57 6.24 -13.36
C THR A 91 8.66 7.23 -13.80
N ARG A 92 9.86 7.12 -13.20
CA ARG A 92 11.00 7.99 -13.55
C ARG A 92 11.51 7.72 -14.97
N ASP A 93 11.60 6.45 -15.35
CA ASP A 93 12.05 6.04 -16.69
C ASP A 93 11.11 6.58 -17.78
N ALA A 94 9.84 6.73 -17.47
CA ALA A 94 8.84 7.35 -18.33
C ALA A 94 8.83 8.88 -18.32
N GLY A 95 9.71 9.52 -17.55
CA GLY A 95 9.79 10.98 -17.42
C GLY A 95 8.66 11.59 -16.58
N LEU A 96 7.90 10.79 -15.83
CA LEU A 96 6.88 11.26 -14.91
C LEU A 96 7.47 11.52 -13.51
N LYS A 97 6.81 12.39 -12.74
CA LYS A 97 7.17 12.61 -11.34
C LYS A 97 6.57 11.52 -10.46
N PHE A 98 7.33 11.03 -9.49
CA PHE A 98 6.90 10.05 -8.52
C PHE A 98 6.73 10.67 -7.14
N GLY A 99 5.64 10.37 -6.48
CA GLY A 99 5.36 10.79 -5.11
C GLY A 99 4.84 9.65 -4.26
N ILE A 100 4.86 9.84 -2.95
CA ILE A 100 4.32 8.90 -1.97
C ILE A 100 3.32 9.61 -1.05
N TYR A 101 2.27 8.88 -0.67
CA TYR A 101 1.42 9.24 0.45
C TYR A 101 1.73 8.30 1.62
N PHE A 102 1.84 8.87 2.80
CA PHE A 102 2.09 8.14 4.04
C PHE A 102 1.21 8.72 5.16
N SER A 103 0.42 7.88 5.81
CA SER A 103 -0.37 8.29 6.97
C SER A 103 0.51 8.43 8.21
N HIS A 104 0.67 9.63 8.73
CA HIS A 104 1.48 9.92 9.91
C HIS A 104 0.71 9.78 11.21
N THR A 105 -0.46 10.42 11.30
CA THR A 105 -1.18 10.61 12.56
C THR A 105 -2.08 9.45 12.93
N ARG A 106 -2.37 8.57 11.98
CA ARG A 106 -3.26 7.42 12.19
C ARG A 106 -2.54 6.13 11.83
N ASP A 107 -2.57 5.22 12.77
CA ASP A 107 -2.12 3.84 12.59
C ASP A 107 -2.97 2.95 13.49
N TRP A 108 -4.00 2.36 12.90
CA TRP A 108 -4.98 1.58 13.66
C TRP A 108 -4.43 0.26 14.21
N MET A 109 -3.24 -0.16 13.76
CA MET A 109 -2.54 -1.32 14.31
C MET A 109 -1.63 -0.98 15.48
N HIS A 110 -1.33 0.30 15.69
CA HIS A 110 -0.52 0.76 16.81
C HIS A 110 -1.39 1.13 18.01
N SER A 111 -0.99 0.74 19.22
CA SER A 111 -1.75 1.00 20.45
C SER A 111 -1.94 2.48 20.78
N GLY A 112 -1.02 3.34 20.35
CA GLY A 112 -1.10 4.79 20.47
C GLY A 112 -1.66 5.50 19.25
N GLY A 113 -2.07 4.76 18.21
CA GLY A 113 -2.68 5.32 17.01
C GLY A 113 -4.11 5.82 17.26
N LEU A 114 -4.51 6.90 16.58
CA LEU A 114 -5.89 7.40 16.60
C LEU A 114 -6.77 6.45 15.80
N GLY A 115 -7.37 5.50 16.44
CA GLY A 115 -8.20 4.51 15.78
C GLY A 115 -9.14 3.77 16.69
N PRO A 116 -9.92 2.81 16.14
CA PRO A 116 -10.94 2.10 16.89
C PRO A 116 -10.37 1.28 18.02
#